data_5357879198e99a744ffb4a86f551b4a3
#
_entry.id   5357879198e99a744ffb4a86f551b4a3
#
_cell.length_a   1.000
_cell.length_b   1.000
_cell.length_c   1.000
_cell.angle_alpha   90.00
_cell.angle_beta   90.00
_cell.angle_gamma   90.00
#
_symmetry.space_group_name_H-M   'P 1'
#
loop_
_entity.id
_entity.type
_entity.pdbx_description
1 polymer ?
#
loop_
_entity_poly.entity_id
_entity_poly.type
_entity_poly.pdbx_seq_one_letter_code
_entity_poly.pdbx_strand_id
1 'polypeptide(L)'
;TTIRWLPDLDVVTDIDIPVDYYRDVMRRQAVVNAGVTFRLKNETAAGKFETEEFVYEHGIEDYIRELAGLDALTEPVYWEGERRGRDRPDKPEYKVKLSVALCFSNKTALCEYYHNSSFLEHGGSPEKATRSAMVSAIDKYLRDNNKYVKGETKITFPDVQDCLILVSSSFSTQTSYENQTKKAITNKFVSQAMTDFLKHYLEVYFLEKPEEAQKICQQVLVNKQSREHAEKTRQSIKKTLSTQIDLANRVQKFVDCRTRDSARRELYIVEGDSAMGAVKSLSLIHISEPTRRS
;
A
#
# COMPACT_ATOMS: atom_id res chain seq x y z
N THR A 1 -30.98 10.38 20.10
CA THR A 1 -31.65 9.67 19.00
C THR A 1 -31.35 8.19 19.12
N THR A 2 -32.38 7.33 19.07
CA THR A 2 -32.22 5.88 19.05
C THR A 2 -32.56 5.37 17.65
N ILE A 3 -31.67 4.57 17.07
CA ILE A 3 -31.90 3.91 15.79
C ILE A 3 -31.90 2.41 16.05
N ARG A 4 -32.95 1.73 15.62
CA ARG A 4 -33.03 0.27 15.64
C ARG A 4 -33.11 -0.23 14.22
N TRP A 5 -32.28 -1.22 13.91
CA TRP A 5 -32.24 -1.84 12.62
C TRP A 5 -32.33 -3.36 12.76
N LEU A 6 -33.13 -3.97 11.93
CA LEU A 6 -33.26 -5.41 11.80
C LEU A 6 -33.06 -5.74 10.32
N PRO A 7 -32.08 -6.57 9.97
CA PRO A 7 -31.87 -6.96 8.58
C PRO A 7 -33.04 -7.78 8.05
N ASP A 8 -33.41 -7.52 6.82
CA ASP A 8 -34.38 -8.32 6.06
C ASP A 8 -33.63 -9.45 5.35
N LEU A 9 -33.92 -10.69 5.73
CA LEU A 9 -33.27 -11.89 5.20
C LEU A 9 -33.68 -12.22 3.77
N ASP A 10 -34.76 -11.62 3.26
CA ASP A 10 -35.12 -11.73 1.83
C ASP A 10 -34.24 -10.83 0.96
N VAL A 11 -33.57 -9.83 1.55
CA VAL A 11 -32.69 -8.89 0.87
C VAL A 11 -31.20 -9.17 1.16
N VAL A 12 -30.88 -9.55 2.39
CA VAL A 12 -29.52 -9.78 2.88
C VAL A 12 -29.34 -11.27 3.17
N THR A 13 -28.44 -11.90 2.44
CA THR A 13 -28.23 -13.36 2.54
C THR A 13 -27.41 -13.79 3.74
N ASP A 14 -26.65 -12.87 4.34
CA ASP A 14 -25.83 -13.12 5.51
C ASP A 14 -25.88 -11.93 6.46
N ILE A 15 -26.15 -12.20 7.74
CA ILE A 15 -26.26 -11.21 8.82
C ILE A 15 -25.25 -11.44 9.94
N ASP A 16 -24.39 -12.46 9.81
CA ASP A 16 -23.36 -12.79 10.80
C ASP A 16 -22.14 -11.87 10.63
N ILE A 17 -22.32 -10.60 11.05
CA ILE A 17 -21.24 -9.62 11.03
C ILE A 17 -20.37 -9.86 12.28
N PRO A 18 -19.05 -10.14 12.09
CA PRO A 18 -18.13 -10.31 13.21
C PRO A 18 -18.12 -9.09 14.14
N VAL A 19 -18.08 -9.30 15.45
CA VAL A 19 -18.04 -8.22 16.45
C VAL A 19 -16.81 -7.32 16.24
N ASP A 20 -15.69 -7.88 15.79
CA ASP A 20 -14.46 -7.14 15.49
C ASP A 20 -14.66 -6.05 14.44
N TYR A 21 -15.57 -6.24 13.47
CA TYR A 21 -15.92 -5.19 12.53
C TYR A 21 -16.49 -3.94 13.23
N TYR A 22 -17.38 -4.14 14.20
CA TYR A 22 -17.94 -3.04 14.99
C TYR A 22 -16.90 -2.39 15.90
N ARG A 23 -16.00 -3.18 16.49
CA ARG A 23 -14.85 -2.68 17.27
C ARG A 23 -13.98 -1.74 16.43
N ASP A 24 -13.60 -2.18 15.23
CA ASP A 24 -12.79 -1.38 14.32
C ASP A 24 -13.47 -0.09 13.88
N VAL A 25 -14.78 -0.15 13.56
CA VAL A 25 -15.55 1.04 13.19
C VAL A 25 -15.61 2.02 14.35
N MET A 26 -15.92 1.57 15.58
CA MET A 26 -16.03 2.43 16.76
C MET A 26 -14.69 3.02 17.16
N ARG A 27 -13.61 2.23 17.11
CA ARG A 27 -12.25 2.73 17.33
C ARG A 27 -11.91 3.84 16.34
N ARG A 28 -12.11 3.63 15.04
CA ARG A 28 -11.87 4.64 14.01
C ARG A 28 -12.69 5.90 14.22
N GLN A 29 -13.94 5.78 14.67
CA GLN A 29 -14.76 6.94 15.01
C GLN A 29 -14.23 7.68 16.24
N ALA A 30 -13.78 6.97 17.27
CA ALA A 30 -13.21 7.58 18.47
C ALA A 30 -11.90 8.34 18.16
N VAL A 31 -11.05 7.78 17.29
CA VAL A 31 -9.78 8.39 16.87
C VAL A 31 -9.96 9.77 16.24
N VAL A 32 -11.00 9.97 15.41
CA VAL A 32 -11.20 11.24 14.68
C VAL A 32 -12.19 12.19 15.33
N ASN A 33 -12.81 11.76 16.43
CA ASN A 33 -13.71 12.59 17.23
C ASN A 33 -13.18 12.68 18.67
N ALA A 34 -12.12 13.45 18.85
CA ALA A 34 -11.42 13.62 20.11
C ALA A 34 -12.38 13.90 21.29
N GLY A 35 -12.18 13.20 22.41
CA GLY A 35 -12.99 13.34 23.62
C GLY A 35 -14.38 12.72 23.56
N VAL A 36 -14.79 12.09 22.45
CA VAL A 36 -16.07 11.40 22.33
C VAL A 36 -15.91 9.92 22.67
N THR A 37 -16.70 9.46 23.66
CA THR A 37 -16.73 8.05 24.05
C THR A 37 -17.71 7.28 23.19
N PHE A 38 -17.24 6.25 22.51
CA PHE A 38 -18.06 5.26 21.80
C PHE A 38 -18.15 3.99 22.64
N ARG A 39 -19.36 3.49 22.87
CA ARG A 39 -19.59 2.31 23.70
C ARG A 39 -20.25 1.20 22.89
N LEU A 40 -19.57 0.07 22.77
CA LEU A 40 -20.10 -1.16 22.19
C LEU A 40 -20.66 -2.03 23.32
N LYS A 41 -21.93 -2.43 23.17
CA LYS A 41 -22.53 -3.47 24.01
C LYS A 41 -22.87 -4.65 23.12
N ASN A 42 -22.19 -5.77 23.34
CA ASN A 42 -22.41 -7.01 22.62
C ASN A 42 -23.07 -8.04 23.52
N GLU A 43 -24.17 -8.62 23.04
CA GLU A 43 -24.83 -9.71 23.75
C GLU A 43 -24.17 -11.04 23.40
N THR A 44 -23.44 -11.62 24.34
CA THR A 44 -22.70 -12.89 24.16
C THR A 44 -23.56 -14.12 24.51
N ALA A 45 -24.56 -13.96 25.37
CA ALA A 45 -25.56 -14.96 25.69
C ALA A 45 -26.83 -14.23 26.15
N ALA A 46 -27.98 -14.91 26.13
CA ALA A 46 -29.26 -14.30 26.47
C ALA A 46 -29.20 -13.49 27.78
N GLY A 47 -29.33 -12.18 27.67
CA GLY A 47 -29.28 -11.23 28.78
C GLY A 47 -27.88 -10.94 29.35
N LYS A 48 -26.80 -11.50 28.77
CA LYS A 48 -25.41 -11.18 29.16
C LYS A 48 -24.76 -10.28 28.11
N PHE A 49 -24.28 -9.12 28.56
CA PHE A 49 -23.66 -8.13 27.72
C PHE A 49 -22.21 -7.92 28.12
N GLU A 50 -21.32 -7.93 27.13
CA GLU A 50 -19.98 -7.38 27.23
C GLU A 50 -20.00 -5.93 26.75
N THR A 51 -19.31 -5.05 27.49
CA THR A 51 -19.26 -3.63 27.18
C THR A 51 -17.82 -3.21 26.99
N GLU A 52 -17.55 -2.59 25.84
CA GLU A 52 -16.25 -2.01 25.49
C GLU A 52 -16.43 -0.51 25.23
N GLU A 53 -15.47 0.29 25.65
CA GLU A 53 -15.45 1.73 25.43
C GLU A 53 -14.21 2.14 24.63
N PHE A 54 -14.42 3.01 23.67
CA PHE A 54 -13.37 3.58 22.83
C PHE A 54 -13.41 5.08 23.00
N VAL A 55 -12.30 5.66 23.49
CA VAL A 55 -12.13 7.09 23.67
C VAL A 55 -10.67 7.46 23.48
N TYR A 56 -10.44 8.54 22.74
CA TYR A 56 -9.14 9.19 22.56
C TYR A 56 -9.32 10.66 22.87
N GLU A 57 -8.83 11.10 24.01
CA GLU A 57 -9.03 12.47 24.51
C GLU A 57 -8.44 13.52 23.53
N HIS A 58 -7.26 13.23 22.98
CA HIS A 58 -6.58 14.07 21.99
C HIS A 58 -6.66 13.48 20.56
N GLY A 59 -7.60 12.56 20.30
CA GLY A 59 -7.86 12.01 18.99
C GLY A 59 -6.69 11.27 18.36
N ILE A 60 -6.28 11.67 17.16
CA ILE A 60 -5.19 11.03 16.40
C ILE A 60 -3.83 11.11 17.11
N GLU A 61 -3.64 12.09 18.00
CA GLU A 61 -2.41 12.24 18.77
C GLU A 61 -2.24 11.13 19.80
N ASP A 62 -3.29 10.77 20.52
CA ASP A 62 -3.26 9.64 21.46
C ASP A 62 -3.14 8.33 20.72
N TYR A 63 -3.86 8.19 19.60
CA TYR A 63 -3.85 6.99 18.78
C TYR A 63 -2.47 6.69 18.17
N ILE A 64 -1.75 7.71 17.69
CA ILE A 64 -0.41 7.50 17.15
C ILE A 64 0.57 7.04 18.23
N ARG A 65 0.41 7.50 19.48
CA ARG A 65 1.23 7.07 20.62
C ARG A 65 0.97 5.60 20.98
N GLU A 66 -0.30 5.18 20.91
CA GLU A 66 -0.66 3.77 21.08
C GLU A 66 -0.02 2.89 20.01
N LEU A 67 -0.10 3.32 18.72
CA LEU A 67 0.46 2.60 17.60
C LEU A 67 1.99 2.55 17.61
N ALA A 68 2.64 3.61 18.03
CA ALA A 68 4.10 3.73 18.12
C ALA A 68 4.69 2.71 19.09
N GLY A 69 4.01 2.48 20.23
CA GLY A 69 4.52 1.62 21.29
C GLY A 69 5.89 2.07 21.81
N LEU A 70 6.62 1.13 22.42
CA LEU A 70 7.96 1.38 22.97
C LEU A 70 9.09 1.23 21.94
N ASP A 71 8.79 0.70 20.76
CA ASP A 71 9.77 0.30 19.74
C ASP A 71 9.86 1.28 18.56
N ALA A 72 9.26 2.48 18.68
CA ALA A 72 9.34 3.49 17.64
C ALA A 72 10.78 4.00 17.46
N LEU A 73 11.17 4.27 16.21
CA LEU A 73 12.46 4.88 15.88
C LEU A 73 12.52 6.35 16.24
N THR A 74 11.36 7.00 16.21
CA THR A 74 11.20 8.43 16.49
C THR A 74 10.03 8.66 17.44
N GLU A 75 10.09 9.77 18.19
CA GLU A 75 8.94 10.20 18.98
C GLU A 75 7.75 10.56 18.06
N PRO A 76 6.51 10.21 18.47
CA PRO A 76 5.33 10.66 17.76
C PRO A 76 5.22 12.19 17.73
N VAL A 77 4.94 12.72 16.54
CA VAL A 77 4.69 14.16 16.35
C VAL A 77 3.26 14.38 15.86
N TYR A 78 2.70 15.50 16.28
CA TYR A 78 1.37 15.96 15.84
C TYR A 78 1.48 17.35 15.25
N TRP A 79 0.89 17.51 14.06
CA TRP A 79 0.83 18.80 13.35
C TRP A 79 -0.60 19.11 12.94
N GLU A 80 -0.98 20.36 13.07
CA GLU A 80 -2.27 20.84 12.61
C GLU A 80 -2.14 22.15 11.87
N GLY A 81 -3.10 22.44 11.03
CA GLY A 81 -3.15 23.70 10.29
C GLY A 81 -4.35 23.82 9.39
N GLU A 82 -4.50 25.03 8.84
CA GLU A 82 -5.59 25.36 7.94
C GLU A 82 -5.06 25.94 6.65
N ARG A 83 -5.75 25.64 5.56
CA ARG A 83 -5.49 26.22 4.25
C ARG A 83 -6.79 26.64 3.60
N ARG A 84 -6.73 27.67 2.76
CA ARG A 84 -7.86 28.16 1.98
C ARG A 84 -7.52 28.17 0.51
N GLY A 85 -8.41 27.69 -0.32
CA GLY A 85 -8.22 27.62 -1.77
C GLY A 85 -9.37 26.92 -2.48
N ARG A 86 -9.15 26.50 -3.70
CA ARG A 86 -10.18 25.94 -4.58
C ARG A 86 -9.63 24.82 -5.45
N ASP A 87 -10.48 23.88 -5.85
CA ASP A 87 -10.08 22.76 -6.73
C ASP A 87 -9.82 23.21 -8.18
N ARG A 88 -10.54 24.27 -8.63
CA ARG A 88 -10.43 24.85 -9.99
C ARG A 88 -10.73 26.35 -9.93
N PRO A 89 -10.23 27.14 -10.90
CA PRO A 89 -10.43 28.60 -10.93
C PRO A 89 -11.91 29.03 -10.97
N ASP A 90 -12.78 28.22 -11.56
CA ASP A 90 -14.22 28.45 -11.71
C ASP A 90 -15.04 28.05 -10.46
N LYS A 91 -14.42 27.47 -9.43
CA LYS A 91 -15.10 27.04 -8.21
C LYS A 91 -14.85 28.00 -7.05
N PRO A 92 -15.81 28.09 -6.10
CA PRO A 92 -15.61 28.88 -4.90
C PRO A 92 -14.47 28.36 -4.06
N GLU A 93 -13.84 29.25 -3.31
CA GLU A 93 -12.83 28.88 -2.32
C GLU A 93 -13.49 28.24 -1.10
N TYR A 94 -12.79 27.27 -0.53
CA TYR A 94 -13.18 26.64 0.71
C TYR A 94 -11.98 26.44 1.63
N LYS A 95 -12.27 26.23 2.89
CA LYS A 95 -11.29 25.99 3.94
C LYS A 95 -11.08 24.51 4.13
N VAL A 96 -9.83 24.10 4.28
CA VAL A 96 -9.44 22.75 4.67
C VAL A 96 -8.67 22.83 5.98
N LYS A 97 -9.12 22.09 6.99
CA LYS A 97 -8.38 21.83 8.21
C LYS A 97 -7.62 20.52 8.02
N LEU A 98 -6.38 20.51 8.44
CA LEU A 98 -5.48 19.36 8.33
C LEU A 98 -4.91 19.05 9.71
N SER A 99 -4.97 17.79 10.09
CA SER A 99 -4.32 17.27 11.30
C SER A 99 -3.59 15.98 10.90
N VAL A 100 -2.32 15.88 11.25
CA VAL A 100 -1.48 14.73 10.95
C VAL A 100 -0.69 14.36 12.17
N ALA A 101 -0.76 13.09 12.56
CA ALA A 101 0.11 12.50 13.57
C ALA A 101 0.95 11.41 12.90
N LEU A 102 2.25 11.39 13.19
CA LEU A 102 3.15 10.41 12.61
C LEU A 102 4.34 10.09 13.50
N CYS A 103 4.90 8.92 13.30
CA CYS A 103 6.21 8.52 13.77
C CYS A 103 6.80 7.47 12.81
N PHE A 104 8.03 7.06 13.06
CA PHE A 104 8.68 6.01 12.27
C PHE A 104 9.01 4.82 13.16
N SER A 105 8.89 3.61 12.60
CA SER A 105 9.18 2.35 13.28
C SER A 105 9.77 1.36 12.28
N ASN A 106 10.62 0.45 12.76
CA ASN A 106 11.13 -0.66 11.94
C ASN A 106 10.34 -1.97 12.12
N LYS A 107 9.33 -1.95 12.98
CA LYS A 107 8.49 -3.14 13.27
C LYS A 107 7.06 -3.01 12.78
N THR A 108 6.54 -1.81 12.76
CA THR A 108 5.14 -1.54 12.42
C THR A 108 5.08 -0.45 11.37
N ALA A 109 4.23 -0.65 10.38
CA ALA A 109 3.93 0.35 9.35
C ALA A 109 2.42 0.44 9.17
N LEU A 110 1.87 1.64 9.22
CA LEU A 110 0.44 1.90 9.07
C LEU A 110 0.22 3.30 8.51
N CYS A 111 -0.62 3.41 7.49
CA CYS A 111 -1.07 4.71 6.99
C CYS A 111 -2.60 4.72 6.96
N GLU A 112 -3.20 5.58 7.78
CA GLU A 112 -4.65 5.77 7.82
C GLU A 112 -5.02 7.20 7.45
N TYR A 113 -6.05 7.31 6.62
CA TYR A 113 -6.53 8.59 6.09
C TYR A 113 -7.99 8.78 6.42
N TYR A 114 -8.33 9.95 6.94
CA TYR A 114 -9.70 10.32 7.31
C TYR A 114 -10.07 11.66 6.66
N HIS A 115 -11.33 11.77 6.26
CA HIS A 115 -11.90 13.03 5.78
C HIS A 115 -13.34 13.19 6.27
N ASN A 116 -13.62 14.32 6.93
CA ASN A 116 -14.92 14.59 7.56
C ASN A 116 -15.40 13.41 8.41
N SER A 117 -14.52 12.91 9.27
CA SER A 117 -14.71 11.75 10.17
C SER A 117 -14.94 10.40 9.46
N SER A 118 -14.86 10.34 8.13
CA SER A 118 -14.95 9.09 7.37
C SER A 118 -13.58 8.49 7.13
N PHE A 119 -13.42 7.20 7.38
CA PHE A 119 -12.22 6.45 7.03
C PHE A 119 -12.14 6.27 5.50
N LEU A 120 -11.01 6.63 4.92
CA LEU A 120 -10.77 6.52 3.49
C LEU A 120 -9.97 5.23 3.19
N GLU A 121 -10.69 4.12 3.03
CA GLU A 121 -10.09 2.80 2.78
C GLU A 121 -9.16 2.79 1.55
N HIS A 122 -9.48 3.60 0.54
CA HIS A 122 -8.70 3.74 -0.69
C HIS A 122 -7.94 5.07 -0.77
N GLY A 123 -7.80 5.78 0.36
CA GLY A 123 -7.00 7.01 0.51
C GLY A 123 -7.46 8.17 -0.37
N GLY A 124 -7.03 8.19 -1.63
CA GLY A 124 -7.35 9.28 -2.57
C GLY A 124 -6.42 10.48 -2.43
N SER A 125 -6.98 11.68 -2.34
CA SER A 125 -6.20 12.93 -2.27
C SER A 125 -5.21 13.00 -1.09
N PRO A 126 -5.56 12.60 0.14
CA PRO A 126 -4.62 12.60 1.26
C PRO A 126 -3.48 11.60 1.08
N GLU A 127 -3.77 10.40 0.58
CA GLU A 127 -2.73 9.40 0.30
C GLU A 127 -1.75 9.88 -0.76
N LYS A 128 -2.26 10.43 -1.88
CA LYS A 128 -1.42 11.00 -2.95
C LYS A 128 -0.50 12.10 -2.42
N ALA A 129 -1.04 12.96 -1.57
CA ALA A 129 -0.28 14.02 -0.91
C ALA A 129 0.83 13.47 -0.02
N THR A 130 0.51 12.49 0.83
CA THR A 130 1.47 11.83 1.72
C THR A 130 2.59 11.18 0.92
N ARG A 131 2.27 10.40 -0.11
CA ARG A 131 3.26 9.77 -1.00
C ARG A 131 4.22 10.79 -1.59
N SER A 132 3.69 11.87 -2.13
CA SER A 132 4.49 12.92 -2.77
C SER A 132 5.37 13.67 -1.76
N ALA A 133 4.79 14.10 -0.63
CA ALA A 133 5.48 14.90 0.36
C ALA A 133 6.60 14.11 1.05
N MET A 134 6.31 12.89 1.51
CA MET A 134 7.28 12.03 2.21
C MET A 134 8.49 11.72 1.33
N VAL A 135 8.26 11.25 0.10
CA VAL A 135 9.36 10.95 -0.83
C VAL A 135 10.16 12.21 -1.15
N SER A 136 9.48 13.33 -1.42
CA SER A 136 10.15 14.59 -1.77
C SER A 136 11.03 15.13 -0.64
N ALA A 137 10.52 15.13 0.59
CA ALA A 137 11.25 15.66 1.75
C ALA A 137 12.45 14.78 2.13
N ILE A 138 12.25 13.45 2.19
CA ILE A 138 13.33 12.51 2.53
C ILE A 138 14.38 12.44 1.42
N ASP A 139 13.98 12.39 0.13
CA ASP A 139 14.91 12.41 -1.00
C ASP A 139 15.74 13.69 -1.03
N LYS A 140 15.13 14.84 -0.73
CA LYS A 140 15.85 16.13 -0.59
C LYS A 140 16.90 16.04 0.52
N TYR A 141 16.51 15.58 1.73
CA TYR A 141 17.43 15.45 2.85
C TYR A 141 18.60 14.50 2.52
N LEU A 142 18.33 13.35 1.90
CA LEU A 142 19.35 12.38 1.51
C LEU A 142 20.35 12.96 0.49
N ARG A 143 19.89 13.76 -0.46
CA ARG A 143 20.75 14.44 -1.45
C ARG A 143 21.58 15.55 -0.80
N ASP A 144 20.94 16.40 -0.02
CA ASP A 144 21.60 17.56 0.62
C ASP A 144 22.69 17.09 1.61
N ASN A 145 22.53 15.91 2.19
CA ASN A 145 23.51 15.31 3.09
C ASN A 145 24.43 14.26 2.43
N ASN A 146 24.45 14.17 1.08
CA ASN A 146 25.31 13.24 0.31
C ASN A 146 25.18 11.78 0.76
N LYS A 147 23.97 11.32 1.11
CA LYS A 147 23.72 9.95 1.59
C LYS A 147 23.56 8.92 0.47
N TYR A 148 23.36 9.34 -0.78
CA TYR A 148 23.30 8.45 -1.93
C TYR A 148 24.70 8.09 -2.43
N VAL A 149 24.88 6.83 -2.83
CA VAL A 149 26.08 6.39 -3.54
C VAL A 149 25.96 6.76 -5.02
N LYS A 150 27.09 7.05 -5.68
CA LYS A 150 27.12 7.42 -7.10
C LYS A 150 26.47 6.34 -7.98
N GLY A 151 25.47 6.72 -8.78
CA GLY A 151 24.71 5.80 -9.62
C GLY A 151 23.56 5.07 -8.93
N GLU A 152 23.33 5.34 -7.66
CA GLU A 152 22.22 4.77 -6.90
C GLU A 152 20.85 5.35 -7.33
N THR A 153 19.82 4.51 -7.41
CA THR A 153 18.46 4.95 -7.69
C THR A 153 17.87 5.73 -6.52
N LYS A 154 16.88 6.57 -6.78
CA LYS A 154 16.17 7.31 -5.74
C LYS A 154 15.27 6.38 -4.92
N ILE A 155 14.94 6.84 -3.72
CA ILE A 155 13.91 6.20 -2.90
C ILE A 155 12.54 6.29 -3.57
N THR A 156 11.67 5.38 -3.21
CA THR A 156 10.26 5.32 -3.63
C THR A 156 9.36 5.30 -2.40
N PHE A 157 8.06 5.52 -2.56
CA PHE A 157 7.15 5.53 -1.42
C PHE A 157 7.10 4.20 -0.65
N PRO A 158 7.13 3.00 -1.26
CA PRO A 158 7.25 1.76 -0.51
C PRO A 158 8.41 1.74 0.49
N ASP A 159 9.57 2.31 0.14
CA ASP A 159 10.73 2.35 1.04
C ASP A 159 10.46 3.18 2.30
N VAL A 160 9.64 4.22 2.18
CA VAL A 160 9.21 5.06 3.30
C VAL A 160 8.03 4.40 4.04
N GLN A 161 7.07 3.86 3.30
CA GLN A 161 5.86 3.26 3.84
C GLN A 161 6.17 2.10 4.79
N ASP A 162 7.19 1.30 4.51
CA ASP A 162 7.61 0.15 5.30
C ASP A 162 8.10 0.51 6.72
N CYS A 163 8.32 1.79 7.00
CA CYS A 163 8.70 2.26 8.34
C CYS A 163 7.84 3.43 8.84
N LEU A 164 6.79 3.83 8.12
CA LEU A 164 5.96 4.97 8.45
C LEU A 164 4.69 4.54 9.19
N ILE A 165 4.45 5.13 10.36
CA ILE A 165 3.14 5.12 11.02
C ILE A 165 2.58 6.53 10.89
N LEU A 166 1.46 6.68 10.17
CA LEU A 166 0.83 7.96 9.89
C LEU A 166 -0.68 7.86 9.97
N VAL A 167 -1.26 8.79 10.71
CA VAL A 167 -2.71 9.00 10.76
C VAL A 167 -3.00 10.44 10.37
N SER A 168 -3.78 10.65 9.32
CA SER A 168 -4.18 11.98 8.89
C SER A 168 -5.69 12.16 8.93
N SER A 169 -6.12 13.28 9.45
CA SER A 169 -7.51 13.71 9.44
C SER A 169 -7.63 15.06 8.74
N SER A 170 -8.53 15.15 7.78
CA SER A 170 -8.82 16.39 7.08
C SER A 170 -10.30 16.70 7.15
N PHE A 171 -10.63 18.00 7.19
CA PHE A 171 -12.01 18.46 7.22
C PHE A 171 -12.21 19.60 6.21
N SER A 172 -13.24 19.50 5.40
CA SER A 172 -13.62 20.56 4.47
C SER A 172 -15.13 20.61 4.25
N THR A 173 -15.62 21.79 3.90
CA THR A 173 -17.05 22.00 3.57
C THR A 173 -17.41 21.54 2.15
N GLN A 174 -16.39 21.33 1.30
CA GLN A 174 -16.58 20.83 -0.07
C GLN A 174 -15.78 19.55 -0.26
N THR A 175 -16.48 18.46 -0.52
CA THR A 175 -15.89 17.15 -0.69
C THR A 175 -16.37 16.52 -1.98
N SER A 176 -15.43 16.01 -2.77
CA SER A 176 -15.69 15.20 -3.95
C SER A 176 -15.22 13.78 -3.67
N TYR A 177 -16.17 12.88 -3.48
CA TYR A 177 -15.88 11.47 -3.33
C TYR A 177 -15.73 10.80 -4.71
N GLU A 178 -14.88 9.78 -4.78
CA GLU A 178 -14.71 8.99 -5.99
C GLU A 178 -16.00 8.21 -6.34
N ASN A 179 -16.68 7.72 -5.31
CA ASN A 179 -17.92 6.95 -5.44
C ASN A 179 -18.82 7.13 -4.20
N GLN A 180 -20.03 6.54 -4.25
CA GLN A 180 -21.01 6.61 -3.17
C GLN A 180 -20.56 5.94 -1.87
N THR A 181 -19.61 5.02 -1.89
CA THR A 181 -19.12 4.35 -0.68
C THR A 181 -18.21 5.25 0.17
N LYS A 182 -17.83 6.43 -0.33
CA LYS A 182 -17.02 7.45 0.36
C LYS A 182 -15.64 6.96 0.83
N LYS A 183 -15.10 5.93 0.17
CA LYS A 183 -13.81 5.31 0.53
C LYS A 183 -12.58 6.07 0.02
N ALA A 184 -12.76 7.02 -0.89
CA ALA A 184 -11.71 7.89 -1.40
C ALA A 184 -12.27 9.26 -1.77
N ILE A 185 -11.44 10.32 -1.63
CA ILE A 185 -11.74 11.68 -2.09
C ILE A 185 -10.83 12.09 -3.23
N THR A 186 -11.35 12.96 -4.11
CA THR A 186 -10.65 13.36 -5.35
C THR A 186 -10.34 14.85 -5.42
N ASN A 187 -10.59 15.60 -4.35
CA ASN A 187 -10.32 17.04 -4.27
C ASN A 187 -8.85 17.36 -4.55
N LYS A 188 -8.60 18.13 -5.61
CA LYS A 188 -7.23 18.55 -5.98
C LYS A 188 -6.64 19.50 -4.95
N PHE A 189 -7.43 20.44 -4.46
CA PHE A 189 -6.97 21.40 -3.46
C PHE A 189 -6.61 20.72 -2.13
N VAL A 190 -7.36 19.72 -1.68
CA VAL A 190 -7.00 18.92 -0.48
C VAL A 190 -5.65 18.24 -0.67
N SER A 191 -5.41 17.65 -1.85
CA SER A 191 -4.13 17.03 -2.16
C SER A 191 -2.98 18.02 -2.13
N GLN A 192 -3.15 19.19 -2.77
CA GLN A 192 -2.13 20.23 -2.80
C GLN A 192 -1.86 20.80 -1.41
N ALA A 193 -2.92 21.18 -0.70
CA ALA A 193 -2.83 21.76 0.64
C ALA A 193 -2.10 20.82 1.61
N MET A 194 -2.44 19.51 1.58
CA MET A 194 -1.78 18.51 2.41
C MET A 194 -0.33 18.26 1.98
N THR A 195 -0.04 18.26 0.67
CA THR A 195 1.34 18.12 0.17
C THR A 195 2.24 19.25 0.68
N ASP A 196 1.77 20.50 0.55
CA ASP A 196 2.53 21.67 0.98
C ASP A 196 2.67 21.73 2.50
N PHE A 197 1.60 21.36 3.21
CA PHE A 197 1.59 21.24 4.67
C PHE A 197 2.64 20.23 5.14
N LEU A 198 2.59 19.00 4.63
CA LEU A 198 3.52 17.94 5.03
C LEU A 198 4.97 18.27 4.67
N LYS A 199 5.22 18.82 3.47
CA LYS A 199 6.58 19.22 3.09
C LYS A 199 7.15 20.27 4.04
N HIS A 200 6.37 21.28 4.36
CA HIS A 200 6.79 22.33 5.28
C HIS A 200 7.15 21.77 6.66
N TYR A 201 6.23 21.00 7.26
CA TYR A 201 6.47 20.46 8.59
C TYR A 201 7.58 19.42 8.64
N LEU A 202 7.75 18.59 7.60
CA LEU A 202 8.88 17.67 7.50
C LEU A 202 10.22 18.38 7.36
N GLU A 203 10.30 19.48 6.59
CA GLU A 203 11.52 20.29 6.49
C GLU A 203 11.90 20.89 7.83
N VAL A 204 10.92 21.46 8.55
CA VAL A 204 11.15 22.00 9.90
C VAL A 204 11.58 20.89 10.86
N TYR A 205 10.87 19.76 10.85
CA TYR A 205 11.18 18.62 11.71
C TYR A 205 12.59 18.08 11.50
N PHE A 206 13.05 17.96 10.26
CA PHE A 206 14.42 17.49 9.97
C PHE A 206 15.51 18.48 10.39
N LEU A 207 15.19 19.78 10.42
CA LEU A 207 16.10 20.80 10.93
C LEU A 207 16.16 20.82 12.47
N GLU A 208 15.01 20.67 13.12
CA GLU A 208 14.91 20.71 14.58
C GLU A 208 15.41 19.42 15.24
N LYS A 209 15.22 18.28 14.58
CA LYS A 209 15.55 16.95 15.10
C LYS A 209 16.49 16.17 14.16
N PRO A 210 17.73 16.62 13.97
CA PRO A 210 18.65 16.01 13.00
C PRO A 210 18.99 14.55 13.31
N GLU A 211 19.01 14.15 14.58
CA GLU A 211 19.27 12.76 14.97
C GLU A 211 18.12 11.82 14.55
N GLU A 212 16.87 12.28 14.74
CA GLU A 212 15.71 11.52 14.28
C GLU A 212 15.65 11.47 12.75
N ALA A 213 15.94 12.60 12.07
CA ALA A 213 16.04 12.64 10.60
C ALA A 213 17.07 11.63 10.07
N GLN A 214 18.22 11.49 10.76
CA GLN A 214 19.23 10.51 10.39
C GLN A 214 18.74 9.08 10.57
N LYS A 215 18.06 8.75 11.67
CA LYS A 215 17.47 7.43 11.91
C LYS A 215 16.43 7.07 10.83
N ILE A 216 15.55 8.01 10.50
CA ILE A 216 14.54 7.85 9.44
C ILE A 216 15.22 7.54 8.10
N CYS A 217 16.17 8.38 7.70
CA CYS A 217 16.88 8.23 6.44
C CYS A 217 17.66 6.91 6.36
N GLN A 218 18.29 6.50 7.44
CA GLN A 218 18.99 5.21 7.52
C GLN A 218 18.01 4.05 7.34
N GLN A 219 16.87 4.06 8.02
CA GLN A 219 15.86 3.01 7.88
C GLN A 219 15.28 2.96 6.47
N VAL A 220 14.96 4.10 5.86
CA VAL A 220 14.45 4.19 4.49
C VAL A 220 15.46 3.63 3.47
N LEU A 221 16.76 3.90 3.65
CA LEU A 221 17.80 3.32 2.81
C LEU A 221 17.94 1.80 3.00
N VAL A 222 17.78 1.30 4.22
CA VAL A 222 17.74 -0.16 4.49
C VAL A 222 16.56 -0.80 3.77
N ASN A 223 15.36 -0.22 3.90
CA ASN A 223 14.16 -0.72 3.23
C ASN A 223 14.33 -0.73 1.70
N LYS A 224 14.89 0.34 1.14
CA LYS A 224 15.22 0.42 -0.30
C LYS A 224 16.15 -0.69 -0.74
N GLN A 225 17.26 -0.89 -0.03
CA GLN A 225 18.23 -1.95 -0.35
C GLN A 225 17.58 -3.34 -0.27
N SER A 226 16.76 -3.59 0.75
CA SER A 226 16.00 -4.83 0.92
C SER A 226 15.07 -5.06 -0.28
N ARG A 227 14.29 -4.05 -0.67
CA ARG A 227 13.38 -4.11 -1.82
C ARG A 227 14.14 -4.38 -3.13
N GLU A 228 15.23 -3.65 -3.40
CA GLU A 228 16.04 -3.84 -4.61
C GLU A 228 16.69 -5.23 -4.67
N HIS A 229 17.16 -5.73 -3.53
CA HIS A 229 17.70 -7.08 -3.44
C HIS A 229 16.62 -8.15 -3.68
N ALA A 230 15.45 -8.00 -3.06
CA ALA A 230 14.32 -8.88 -3.28
C ALA A 230 13.89 -8.91 -4.76
N GLU A 231 13.82 -7.75 -5.42
CA GLU A 231 13.45 -7.68 -6.84
C GLU A 231 14.50 -8.33 -7.76
N LYS A 232 15.79 -8.11 -7.50
CA LYS A 232 16.88 -8.80 -8.22
C LYS A 232 16.81 -10.32 -8.06
N THR A 233 16.57 -10.79 -6.84
CA THR A 233 16.43 -12.22 -6.54
C THR A 233 15.20 -12.80 -7.26
N ARG A 234 14.04 -12.12 -7.20
CA ARG A 234 12.82 -12.51 -7.92
C ARG A 234 13.04 -12.61 -9.42
N GLN A 235 13.72 -11.64 -10.02
CA GLN A 235 14.03 -11.65 -11.46
C GLN A 235 14.99 -12.80 -11.83
N SER A 236 16.00 -13.07 -11.00
CA SER A 236 16.91 -14.21 -11.17
C SER A 236 16.15 -15.53 -11.13
N ILE A 237 15.32 -15.75 -10.10
CA ILE A 237 14.49 -16.95 -9.98
C ILE A 237 13.54 -17.08 -11.18
N LYS A 238 12.88 -15.98 -11.59
CA LYS A 238 12.00 -16.00 -12.76
C LYS A 238 12.72 -16.39 -14.04
N LYS A 239 13.95 -15.88 -14.27
CA LYS A 239 14.78 -16.27 -15.41
C LYS A 239 15.13 -17.76 -15.34
N THR A 240 15.56 -18.26 -14.19
CA THR A 240 15.92 -19.68 -13.99
C THR A 240 14.71 -20.57 -14.25
N LEU A 241 13.55 -20.25 -13.67
CA LEU A 241 12.32 -21.02 -13.88
C LEU A 241 11.84 -20.95 -15.33
N SER A 242 11.95 -19.81 -16.00
CA SER A 242 11.54 -19.70 -17.41
C SER A 242 12.42 -20.49 -18.36
N THR A 243 13.71 -20.71 -18.00
CA THR A 243 14.61 -21.61 -18.73
C THR A 243 14.40 -23.07 -18.38
N GLN A 244 13.88 -23.37 -17.18
CA GLN A 244 13.62 -24.75 -16.70
C GLN A 244 12.18 -25.22 -16.95
N ILE A 245 11.28 -24.37 -17.43
CA ILE A 245 9.96 -24.80 -17.88
C ILE A 245 10.18 -25.52 -19.22
N ASP A 246 10.63 -26.75 -19.09
CA ASP A 246 10.71 -27.68 -20.19
C ASP A 246 9.27 -28.07 -20.60
N LEU A 247 8.83 -27.63 -21.74
CA LEU A 247 7.52 -27.97 -22.30
C LEU A 247 7.35 -29.50 -22.41
N ALA A 248 8.46 -30.23 -22.54
CA ALA A 248 8.49 -31.69 -22.52
C ALA A 248 7.89 -32.28 -21.23
N ASN A 249 8.06 -31.61 -20.07
CA ASN A 249 7.52 -32.09 -18.81
C ASN A 249 6.05 -31.73 -18.57
N ARG A 250 5.47 -30.83 -19.38
CA ARG A 250 4.07 -30.39 -19.26
C ARG A 250 3.13 -31.09 -20.24
N VAL A 251 3.65 -31.50 -21.37
CA VAL A 251 2.87 -32.21 -22.41
C VAL A 251 3.34 -33.65 -22.44
N GLN A 252 2.45 -34.59 -22.10
CA GLN A 252 2.76 -36.02 -22.20
C GLN A 252 3.24 -36.35 -23.61
N LYS A 253 4.38 -37.08 -23.70
CA LYS A 253 5.00 -37.50 -24.95
C LYS A 253 5.53 -36.36 -25.83
N PHE A 254 5.72 -35.14 -25.29
CA PHE A 254 6.43 -34.07 -26.00
C PHE A 254 7.93 -34.33 -26.00
N VAL A 255 8.54 -34.21 -27.18
CA VAL A 255 10.01 -34.31 -27.37
C VAL A 255 10.49 -33.01 -27.97
N ASP A 256 11.33 -32.29 -27.23
CA ASP A 256 11.83 -30.99 -27.67
C ASP A 256 12.86 -31.11 -28.81
N CYS A 257 12.94 -30.07 -29.61
CA CYS A 257 13.88 -29.96 -30.70
C CYS A 257 15.32 -29.76 -30.17
N ARG A 258 16.30 -30.45 -30.71
CA ARG A 258 17.71 -30.33 -30.32
C ARG A 258 18.35 -29.03 -30.74
N THR A 259 17.88 -28.41 -31.83
CA THR A 259 18.41 -27.11 -32.28
C THR A 259 17.81 -25.96 -31.50
N ARG A 260 18.65 -24.98 -31.15
CA ARG A 260 18.22 -23.71 -30.54
C ARG A 260 17.88 -22.65 -31.55
N ASP A 261 18.18 -22.88 -32.82
CA ASP A 261 17.86 -21.98 -33.92
C ASP A 261 16.38 -22.08 -34.27
N SER A 262 15.62 -21.02 -33.99
CA SER A 262 14.17 -20.95 -34.22
C SER A 262 13.78 -21.08 -35.70
N ALA A 263 14.64 -20.66 -36.62
CA ALA A 263 14.39 -20.75 -38.06
C ALA A 263 14.48 -22.18 -38.58
N ARG A 264 15.10 -23.10 -37.84
CA ARG A 264 15.30 -24.50 -38.18
C ARG A 264 14.42 -25.47 -37.38
N ARG A 265 13.53 -24.94 -36.53
CA ARG A 265 12.63 -25.77 -35.73
C ARG A 265 11.38 -26.12 -36.52
N GLU A 266 11.04 -27.40 -36.48
CA GLU A 266 9.82 -27.95 -37.09
C GLU A 266 9.00 -28.66 -36.04
N LEU A 267 7.67 -28.56 -36.10
CA LEU A 267 6.77 -29.25 -35.20
C LEU A 267 6.16 -30.47 -35.95
N TYR A 268 6.40 -31.65 -35.42
CA TYR A 268 5.81 -32.88 -35.89
C TYR A 268 4.72 -33.33 -34.91
N ILE A 269 3.51 -33.49 -35.39
CA ILE A 269 2.37 -34.03 -34.65
C ILE A 269 2.10 -35.41 -35.20
N VAL A 270 2.20 -36.44 -34.36
CA VAL A 270 2.05 -37.83 -34.75
C VAL A 270 1.07 -38.56 -33.82
N GLU A 271 0.34 -39.52 -34.37
CA GLU A 271 -0.55 -40.37 -33.59
C GLU A 271 0.16 -41.69 -33.22
N GLY A 272 0.21 -41.97 -31.93
CA GLY A 272 0.75 -43.21 -31.39
C GLY A 272 2.29 -43.25 -31.18
N ASP A 273 2.72 -44.18 -30.36
CA ASP A 273 4.12 -44.29 -29.90
C ASP A 273 5.08 -44.81 -31.00
N SER A 274 4.55 -45.61 -31.94
CA SER A 274 5.34 -46.15 -33.08
C SER A 274 5.72 -45.01 -34.05
N ALA A 275 4.79 -44.12 -34.39
CA ALA A 275 5.06 -42.98 -35.24
C ALA A 275 6.00 -41.98 -34.57
N MET A 276 5.86 -41.76 -33.26
CA MET A 276 6.80 -40.94 -32.48
C MET A 276 8.20 -41.51 -32.45
N GLY A 277 8.34 -42.82 -32.36
CA GLY A 277 9.64 -43.53 -32.44
C GLY A 277 10.31 -43.33 -33.80
N ALA A 278 9.55 -43.42 -34.89
CA ALA A 278 10.06 -43.21 -36.24
C ALA A 278 10.55 -41.75 -36.47
N VAL A 279 9.76 -40.76 -36.01
CA VAL A 279 10.14 -39.34 -36.12
C VAL A 279 11.37 -39.03 -35.28
N LYS A 280 11.48 -39.59 -34.06
CA LYS A 280 12.70 -39.49 -33.26
C LYS A 280 13.93 -40.03 -33.94
N SER A 281 13.80 -41.18 -34.60
CA SER A 281 14.92 -41.81 -35.33
C SER A 281 15.33 -40.97 -36.54
N LEU A 282 14.38 -40.42 -37.28
CA LEU A 282 14.64 -39.51 -38.41
C LEU A 282 15.33 -38.24 -37.95
N SER A 283 14.90 -37.64 -36.86
CA SER A 283 15.53 -36.43 -36.27
C SER A 283 16.96 -36.71 -35.80
N LEU A 284 17.28 -37.92 -35.34
CA LEU A 284 18.62 -38.33 -34.93
C LEU A 284 19.59 -38.53 -36.10
N ILE A 285 19.05 -38.94 -37.26
CA ILE A 285 19.89 -39.26 -38.45
C ILE A 285 20.16 -38.02 -39.29
N HIS A 286 19.27 -37.01 -39.27
CA HIS A 286 19.36 -35.83 -40.12
C HIS A 286 19.74 -34.55 -39.40
N ILE A 287 20.57 -34.62 -38.37
CA ILE A 287 21.09 -33.44 -37.64
C ILE A 287 21.95 -32.53 -38.50
N SER A 288 22.50 -33.02 -39.62
CA SER A 288 23.46 -32.27 -40.46
C SER A 288 22.88 -31.75 -41.79
N GLU A 289 21.76 -32.31 -42.33
CA GLU A 289 21.19 -31.80 -43.57
C GLU A 289 19.69 -32.08 -43.67
N PRO A 290 18.86 -31.09 -44.01
CA PRO A 290 17.48 -31.32 -44.42
C PRO A 290 17.49 -31.86 -45.83
N THR A 291 17.42 -33.14 -46.04
CA THR A 291 17.08 -33.70 -47.36
C THR A 291 15.62 -33.43 -47.65
N ARG A 292 15.34 -32.41 -48.47
CA ARG A 292 14.09 -32.35 -49.23
C ARG A 292 14.05 -33.58 -50.11
N ARG A 293 13.13 -34.47 -49.87
CA ARG A 293 12.64 -35.39 -50.91
C ARG A 293 11.39 -34.78 -51.50
N SER A 294 11.50 -34.52 -52.80
CA SER A 294 10.40 -34.21 -53.72
C SER A 294 9.30 -35.27 -53.72
#